data_e7b1cd45cc5a1796fcd71c60857e74a6
#
_entry.id   e7b1cd45cc5a1796fcd71c60857e74a6
#
_cell.length_a   1.000
_cell.length_b   1.000
_cell.length_c   1.000
_cell.angle_alpha   90.00
_cell.angle_beta   90.00
_cell.angle_gamma   90.00
#
_symmetry.space_group_name_H-M   'P 1'
#
loop_
_entity.id
_entity.type
_entity.pdbx_description
1 polymer ?
#
loop_
_entity_poly.entity_id
_entity_poly.type
_entity_poly.pdbx_seq_one_letter_code
_entity_poly.pdbx_strand_id
1 'polypeptide(L)'
;MEGTRGDQGFTLLEILIVITILGILASIVAVRIMDRPGEARTMKARLDIKTLENALKLFKLDNAFYPSTDQGLRALIEKPSTGRMPQKWRDGGYLEKQALPKDPWGNYYLYLSPGVNNRDFDLWSYGADGEEGGEGEDGDVTNWEAEEG
;
A
#
# COMPACT_ATOMS: atom_id res chain seq x y z
N MET A 1 6.49 -58.97 40.07
CA MET A 1 5.68 -59.12 38.86
C MET A 1 5.70 -57.75 38.13
N GLU A 2 6.63 -57.59 37.22
CA GLU A 2 6.72 -56.38 36.39
C GLU A 2 5.86 -56.57 35.17
N GLY A 3 4.82 -55.76 35.05
CA GLY A 3 3.98 -55.71 33.84
C GLY A 3 4.72 -54.97 32.76
N THR A 4 5.14 -55.65 31.71
CA THR A 4 5.63 -55.07 30.44
C THR A 4 4.49 -54.28 29.82
N ARG A 5 4.58 -52.94 29.84
CA ARG A 5 3.78 -52.06 28.99
C ARG A 5 4.17 -52.39 27.55
N GLY A 6 3.25 -53.00 26.81
CA GLY A 6 3.43 -53.22 25.38
C GLY A 6 3.54 -51.89 24.67
N ASP A 7 4.68 -51.62 24.06
CA ASP A 7 4.87 -50.53 23.11
C ASP A 7 3.97 -50.82 21.89
N GLN A 8 2.83 -50.13 21.87
CA GLN A 8 1.95 -50.16 20.67
C GLN A 8 2.54 -49.22 19.64
N GLY A 9 3.26 -49.78 18.68
CA GLY A 9 3.75 -49.05 17.52
C GLY A 9 2.58 -48.67 16.60
N PHE A 10 2.70 -47.52 15.94
CA PHE A 10 1.74 -47.10 14.94
C PHE A 10 1.71 -48.04 13.71
N THR A 11 0.52 -48.31 13.19
CA THR A 11 0.38 -49.08 11.96
C THR A 11 0.70 -48.21 10.74
N LEU A 12 1.19 -48.83 9.69
CA LEU A 12 1.49 -48.13 8.42
C LEU A 12 0.23 -47.46 7.82
N LEU A 13 -0.93 -48.14 8.02
CA LEU A 13 -2.23 -47.59 7.60
C LEU A 13 -2.62 -46.32 8.40
N GLU A 14 -2.35 -46.30 9.69
CA GLU A 14 -2.66 -45.15 10.54
C GLU A 14 -1.84 -43.91 10.15
N ILE A 15 -0.56 -44.08 9.87
CA ILE A 15 0.28 -43.00 9.37
C ILE A 15 -0.22 -42.53 7.98
N LEU A 16 -0.61 -43.44 7.08
CA LEU A 16 -1.13 -43.08 5.76
C LEU A 16 -2.41 -42.24 5.85
N ILE A 17 -3.30 -42.58 6.77
CA ILE A 17 -4.55 -41.81 6.98
C ILE A 17 -4.21 -40.40 7.54
N VAL A 18 -3.29 -40.33 8.51
CA VAL A 18 -2.88 -39.05 9.11
C VAL A 18 -2.28 -38.09 8.07
N ILE A 19 -1.31 -38.57 7.25
CA ILE A 19 -0.70 -37.73 6.22
C ILE A 19 -1.70 -37.32 5.12
N THR A 20 -2.68 -38.17 4.82
CA THR A 20 -3.73 -37.84 3.86
C THR A 20 -4.63 -36.72 4.39
N ILE A 21 -5.06 -36.80 5.66
CA ILE A 21 -5.87 -35.76 6.30
C ILE A 21 -5.08 -34.47 6.42
N LEU A 22 -3.82 -34.52 6.82
CA LEU A 22 -2.94 -33.35 6.90
C LEU A 22 -2.75 -32.70 5.53
N GLY A 23 -2.60 -33.50 4.47
CA GLY A 23 -2.50 -33.02 3.08
C GLY A 23 -3.75 -32.24 2.63
N ILE A 24 -4.94 -32.76 2.96
CA ILE A 24 -6.21 -32.10 2.64
C ILE A 24 -6.33 -30.79 3.43
N LEU A 25 -6.03 -30.81 4.74
CA LEU A 25 -6.10 -29.61 5.56
C LEU A 25 -5.08 -28.55 5.12
N ALA A 26 -3.86 -28.96 4.75
CA ALA A 26 -2.85 -28.07 4.25
C ALA A 26 -3.26 -27.39 2.94
N SER A 27 -3.94 -28.09 2.05
CA SER A 27 -4.42 -27.52 0.79
C SER A 27 -5.45 -26.41 0.99
N ILE A 28 -6.34 -26.54 2.00
CA ILE A 28 -7.35 -25.51 2.32
C ILE A 28 -6.69 -24.26 2.93
N VAL A 29 -5.67 -24.44 3.76
CA VAL A 29 -4.96 -23.33 4.41
C VAL A 29 -4.09 -22.57 3.43
N ALA A 30 -3.46 -23.25 2.47
CA ALA A 30 -2.57 -22.64 1.49
C ALA A 30 -3.29 -21.57 0.63
N VAL A 31 -4.53 -21.80 0.24
CA VAL A 31 -5.33 -20.86 -0.57
C VAL A 31 -5.60 -19.54 0.18
N ARG A 32 -5.81 -19.57 1.49
CA ARG A 32 -6.08 -18.35 2.30
C ARG A 32 -4.85 -17.50 2.63
N ILE A 33 -3.65 -18.05 2.48
CA ILE A 33 -2.40 -17.31 2.79
C ILE A 33 -1.90 -16.54 1.57
N MET A 34 -2.29 -16.91 0.36
CA MET A 34 -1.81 -16.27 -0.87
C MET A 34 -2.38 -14.86 -1.10
N ASP A 35 -3.57 -14.55 -0.59
CA ASP A 35 -4.22 -13.24 -0.79
C ASP A 35 -3.76 -12.16 0.21
N ARG A 36 -3.15 -12.54 1.33
CA ARG A 36 -2.75 -11.60 2.39
C ARG A 36 -1.63 -10.63 1.99
N PRO A 37 -0.61 -11.00 1.19
CA PRO A 37 0.40 -10.03 0.76
C PRO A 37 -0.18 -8.90 -0.11
N GLY A 38 -1.20 -9.18 -0.91
CA GLY A 38 -1.86 -8.21 -1.77
C GLY A 38 -2.63 -7.16 -0.98
N GLU A 39 -3.47 -7.60 -0.05
CA GLU A 39 -4.20 -6.70 0.85
C GLU A 39 -3.26 -5.80 1.65
N ALA A 40 -2.14 -6.34 2.13
CA ALA A 40 -1.13 -5.58 2.87
C ALA A 40 -0.46 -4.51 2.00
N ARG A 41 -0.20 -4.79 0.71
CA ARG A 41 0.33 -3.82 -0.25
C ARG A 41 -0.67 -2.70 -0.53
N THR A 42 -1.92 -3.05 -0.82
CA THR A 42 -2.99 -2.06 -1.03
C THR A 42 -3.18 -1.17 0.19
N MET A 43 -3.18 -1.74 1.40
CA MET A 43 -3.25 -0.98 2.64
C MET A 43 -2.05 -0.04 2.80
N LYS A 44 -0.85 -0.50 2.48
CA LYS A 44 0.34 0.37 2.49
C LYS A 44 0.22 1.52 1.50
N ALA A 45 -0.26 1.27 0.29
CA ALA A 45 -0.47 2.32 -0.71
C ALA A 45 -1.48 3.38 -0.21
N ARG A 46 -2.57 2.98 0.43
CA ARG A 46 -3.53 3.90 1.07
C ARG A 46 -2.89 4.75 2.16
N LEU A 47 -2.06 4.16 3.02
CA LEU A 47 -1.33 4.89 4.06
C LEU A 47 -0.32 5.89 3.48
N ASP A 48 0.38 5.52 2.42
CA ASP A 48 1.31 6.41 1.73
C ASP A 48 0.55 7.60 1.10
N ILE A 49 -0.58 7.35 0.42
CA ILE A 49 -1.46 8.41 -0.11
C ILE A 49 -1.89 9.35 1.01
N LYS A 50 -2.32 8.83 2.15
CA LYS A 50 -2.72 9.65 3.29
C LYS A 50 -1.58 10.49 3.84
N THR A 51 -0.38 9.94 3.87
CA THR A 51 0.84 10.67 4.28
C THR A 51 1.15 11.80 3.30
N LEU A 52 1.08 11.54 1.99
CA LEU A 52 1.28 12.55 0.95
C LEU A 52 0.20 13.65 0.99
N GLU A 53 -1.08 13.28 1.21
CA GLU A 53 -2.15 14.25 1.41
C GLU A 53 -1.87 15.20 2.58
N ASN A 54 -1.44 14.65 3.72
CA ASN A 54 -1.11 15.46 4.90
C ASN A 54 0.06 16.41 4.61
N ALA A 55 1.07 15.96 3.90
CA ALA A 55 2.20 16.80 3.49
C ALA A 55 1.76 17.92 2.52
N LEU A 56 0.87 17.62 1.56
CA LEU A 56 0.27 18.61 0.66
C LEU A 56 -0.57 19.65 1.41
N LYS A 57 -1.35 19.21 2.41
CA LYS A 57 -2.13 20.12 3.28
C LYS A 57 -1.22 21.04 4.10
N LEU A 58 -0.11 20.51 4.63
CA LEU A 58 0.89 21.32 5.33
C LEU A 58 1.56 22.34 4.39
N PHE A 59 1.90 21.92 3.16
CA PHE A 59 2.42 22.85 2.15
C PHE A 59 1.44 23.99 1.87
N LYS A 60 0.14 23.68 1.68
CA LYS A 60 -0.91 24.69 1.48
C LYS A 60 -1.08 25.59 2.70
N LEU A 61 -1.00 25.04 3.91
CA LEU A 61 -1.09 25.83 5.14
C LEU A 61 -0.01 26.89 5.22
N ASP A 62 1.21 26.56 4.84
CA ASP A 62 2.36 27.50 4.87
C ASP A 62 2.34 28.49 3.70
N ASN A 63 1.88 28.06 2.50
CA ASN A 63 2.06 28.81 1.27
C ASN A 63 0.73 29.30 0.63
N ALA A 64 -0.43 28.92 1.19
CA ALA A 64 -1.78 29.27 0.74
C ALA A 64 -2.20 28.70 -0.64
N PHE A 65 -1.47 27.73 -1.18
CA PHE A 65 -1.80 27.01 -2.40
C PHE A 65 -1.21 25.60 -2.39
N TYR A 66 -1.73 24.71 -3.22
CA TYR A 66 -1.11 23.41 -3.49
C TYR A 66 -0.08 23.53 -4.62
N PRO A 67 0.96 22.69 -4.65
CA PRO A 67 1.83 22.60 -5.81
C PRO A 67 1.02 22.38 -7.08
N SER A 68 1.43 22.98 -8.21
CA SER A 68 0.82 22.67 -9.50
C SER A 68 1.20 21.25 -9.97
N THR A 69 0.48 20.72 -10.95
CA THR A 69 0.82 19.44 -11.59
C THR A 69 2.28 19.41 -12.06
N ASP A 70 2.77 20.49 -12.67
CA ASP A 70 4.16 20.59 -13.15
C ASP A 70 5.18 20.58 -12.01
N GLN A 71 4.87 21.19 -10.87
CA GLN A 71 5.69 21.15 -9.67
C GLN A 71 5.66 19.77 -9.03
N GLY A 72 4.53 19.09 -9.13
CA GLY A 72 4.32 17.72 -8.68
C GLY A 72 4.61 17.52 -7.19
N LEU A 73 4.66 16.25 -6.80
CA LEU A 73 5.01 15.85 -5.43
C LEU A 73 6.46 16.19 -5.04
N ARG A 74 7.35 16.49 -6.02
CA ARG A 74 8.72 16.93 -5.73
C ARG A 74 8.76 18.23 -4.92
N ALA A 75 7.73 19.08 -5.05
CA ALA A 75 7.59 20.27 -4.22
C ALA A 75 7.55 20.00 -2.71
N LEU A 76 7.26 18.75 -2.31
CA LEU A 76 7.25 18.34 -0.91
C LEU A 76 8.66 18.05 -0.35
N ILE A 77 9.64 17.78 -1.20
CA ILE A 77 11.02 17.44 -0.80
C ILE A 77 12.06 18.43 -1.31
N GLU A 78 11.75 19.17 -2.38
CA GLU A 78 12.62 20.19 -2.96
C GLU A 78 11.81 21.47 -3.16
N LYS A 79 12.41 22.61 -2.84
CA LYS A 79 11.76 23.92 -3.07
C LYS A 79 11.57 24.13 -4.57
N PRO A 80 10.34 24.32 -5.07
CA PRO A 80 10.08 24.59 -6.48
C PRO A 80 10.88 25.80 -6.98
N SER A 81 11.40 25.69 -8.19
CA SER A 81 12.11 26.76 -8.90
C SER A 81 11.34 27.35 -10.09
N THR A 82 10.15 26.78 -10.39
CA THR A 82 9.30 27.20 -11.49
C THR A 82 7.83 27.31 -11.04
N GLY A 83 7.01 28.01 -11.79
CA GLY A 83 5.61 28.22 -11.47
C GLY A 83 5.40 29.18 -10.29
N ARG A 84 4.32 28.98 -9.51
CA ARG A 84 4.05 29.79 -8.32
C ARG A 84 5.02 29.42 -7.21
N MET A 85 5.90 30.35 -6.83
CA MET A 85 6.95 30.12 -5.84
C MET A 85 6.41 30.13 -4.41
N PRO A 86 6.70 29.08 -3.60
CA PRO A 86 6.35 29.06 -2.19
C PRO A 86 7.24 30.05 -1.43
N GLN A 87 6.61 30.94 -0.64
CA GLN A 87 7.33 31.95 0.15
C GLN A 87 7.82 31.40 1.49
N LYS A 88 7.09 30.45 2.04
CA LYS A 88 7.39 29.82 3.36
C LYS A 88 7.64 28.32 3.21
N TRP A 89 8.49 27.96 2.24
CA TRP A 89 8.87 26.56 2.09
C TRP A 89 9.71 26.11 3.28
N ARG A 90 9.38 24.96 3.87
CA ARG A 90 10.07 24.43 5.05
C ARG A 90 11.45 23.89 4.71
N ASP A 91 12.47 24.29 5.47
CA ASP A 91 13.79 23.67 5.40
C ASP A 91 13.67 22.19 5.78
N GLY A 92 14.14 21.30 4.88
CA GLY A 92 13.96 19.87 5.03
C GLY A 92 12.69 19.28 4.37
N GLY A 93 11.82 20.14 3.84
CA GLY A 93 10.59 19.71 3.14
C GLY A 93 9.42 19.37 4.05
N TYR A 94 8.45 18.66 3.48
CA TYR A 94 7.16 18.34 4.12
C TYR A 94 6.99 16.84 4.39
N LEU A 95 7.96 16.03 3.98
CA LEU A 95 8.02 14.59 4.25
C LEU A 95 9.11 14.29 5.26
N GLU A 96 8.90 13.29 6.10
CA GLU A 96 9.87 12.84 7.09
C GLU A 96 11.20 12.41 6.45
N LYS A 97 11.13 11.75 5.31
CA LYS A 97 12.28 11.42 4.46
C LYS A 97 12.33 12.39 3.28
N GLN A 98 13.51 12.93 2.97
CA GLN A 98 13.73 13.75 1.77
C GLN A 98 13.73 12.91 0.48
N ALA A 99 12.73 12.04 0.34
CA ALA A 99 12.53 11.19 -0.81
C ALA A 99 11.04 10.94 -0.99
N LEU A 100 10.59 10.94 -2.22
CA LEU A 100 9.21 10.55 -2.54
C LEU A 100 9.05 9.04 -2.32
N PRO A 101 8.00 8.61 -1.60
CA PRO A 101 7.70 7.21 -1.50
C PRO A 101 7.32 6.65 -2.87
N LYS A 102 7.70 5.41 -3.09
CA LYS A 102 7.14 4.58 -4.16
C LYS A 102 6.01 3.75 -3.59
N ASP A 103 5.06 3.44 -4.44
CA ASP A 103 4.03 2.49 -4.10
C ASP A 103 4.63 1.09 -3.85
N PRO A 104 3.88 0.16 -3.26
CA PRO A 104 4.38 -1.19 -2.94
C PRO A 104 4.79 -2.02 -4.16
N TRP A 105 4.44 -1.60 -5.34
CA TRP A 105 4.79 -2.25 -6.62
C TRP A 105 5.97 -1.60 -7.34
N GLY A 106 6.50 -0.49 -6.77
CA GLY A 106 7.73 0.17 -7.23
C GLY A 106 7.53 1.39 -8.12
N ASN A 107 6.29 1.81 -8.35
CA ASN A 107 5.92 2.99 -9.14
C ASN A 107 5.86 4.26 -8.26
N TYR A 108 5.94 5.43 -8.89
CA TYR A 108 5.66 6.69 -8.20
C TYR A 108 4.15 6.94 -8.17
N TYR A 109 3.68 7.56 -7.07
CA TYR A 109 2.31 8.06 -6.99
C TYR A 109 2.09 9.18 -8.00
N LEU A 110 0.92 9.21 -8.59
CA LEU A 110 0.50 10.19 -9.58
C LEU A 110 -0.23 11.34 -8.90
N TYR A 111 -0.08 12.55 -9.43
CA TYR A 111 -0.59 13.76 -8.84
C TYR A 111 -1.09 14.73 -9.90
N LEU A 112 -2.27 15.30 -9.67
CA LEU A 112 -2.89 16.29 -10.52
C LEU A 112 -3.47 17.42 -9.65
N SER A 113 -3.11 18.68 -9.95
CA SER A 113 -3.64 19.85 -9.24
C SER A 113 -3.84 21.04 -10.22
N PRO A 114 -5.07 21.58 -10.31
CA PRO A 114 -6.29 21.14 -9.62
C PRO A 114 -6.73 19.73 -10.05
N GLY A 115 -7.44 19.02 -9.18
CA GLY A 115 -7.92 17.67 -9.46
C GLY A 115 -9.14 17.67 -10.39
N VAL A 116 -9.40 16.51 -10.97
CA VAL A 116 -10.61 16.22 -11.76
C VAL A 116 -11.68 15.58 -10.87
N ASN A 117 -11.28 14.67 -9.99
CA ASN A 117 -12.16 13.98 -9.06
C ASN A 117 -12.33 14.77 -7.75
N ASN A 118 -11.24 15.27 -7.20
CA ASN A 118 -11.26 16.20 -6.07
C ASN A 118 -11.01 17.63 -6.55
N ARG A 119 -11.66 18.59 -5.89
CA ARG A 119 -11.50 20.01 -6.24
C ARG A 119 -10.06 20.52 -6.08
N ASP A 120 -9.36 20.08 -5.07
CA ASP A 120 -8.04 20.58 -4.70
C ASP A 120 -6.93 19.87 -5.50
N PHE A 121 -6.89 18.54 -5.41
CA PHE A 121 -5.94 17.69 -6.13
C PHE A 121 -6.39 16.23 -6.13
N ASP A 122 -5.94 15.50 -7.13
CA ASP A 122 -6.04 14.05 -7.23
C ASP A 122 -4.68 13.41 -6.98
N LEU A 123 -4.67 12.31 -6.23
CA LEU A 123 -3.49 11.55 -5.87
C LEU A 123 -3.82 10.06 -5.92
N TRP A 124 -3.04 9.28 -6.71
CA TRP A 124 -3.36 7.85 -6.90
C TRP A 124 -2.15 6.99 -7.28
N SER A 125 -2.34 5.68 -7.20
CA SER A 125 -1.49 4.63 -7.78
C SER A 125 -2.38 3.73 -8.61
N TYR A 126 -1.89 3.23 -9.74
CA TYR A 126 -2.58 2.27 -10.59
C TYR A 126 -2.40 0.80 -10.15
N GLY A 127 -1.98 0.56 -8.91
CA GLY A 127 -1.83 -0.81 -8.42
C GLY A 127 -0.66 -1.57 -9.02
N ALA A 128 -0.77 -2.90 -9.05
CA ALA A 128 0.31 -3.78 -9.43
C ALA A 128 0.55 -3.83 -10.95
N ASP A 129 -0.50 -3.73 -11.75
CA ASP A 129 -0.41 -3.77 -13.22
C ASP A 129 -0.01 -2.42 -13.84
N GLY A 130 -0.16 -1.30 -13.10
CA GLY A 130 0.19 0.05 -13.56
C GLY A 130 -0.79 0.60 -14.61
N GLU A 131 -1.98 0.03 -14.71
CA GLU A 131 -3.04 0.42 -15.65
C GLU A 131 -4.27 0.92 -14.89
N GLU A 132 -5.06 1.81 -15.50
CA GLU A 132 -6.28 2.35 -14.91
C GLU A 132 -7.35 1.26 -14.74
N GLY A 133 -7.93 1.16 -13.53
CA GLY A 133 -8.96 0.18 -13.18
C GLY A 133 -8.40 -1.04 -12.46
N GLY A 134 -8.94 -2.22 -12.77
CA GLY A 134 -8.53 -3.48 -12.13
C GLY A 134 -9.24 -3.79 -10.82
N GLU A 135 -8.92 -4.94 -10.24
CA GLU A 135 -9.46 -5.42 -8.97
C GLU A 135 -8.34 -6.00 -8.08
N GLY A 136 -8.53 -5.98 -6.79
CA GLY A 136 -7.57 -6.54 -5.85
C GLY A 136 -6.25 -5.75 -5.82
N GLU A 137 -5.12 -6.41 -6.10
CA GLU A 137 -3.80 -5.76 -6.19
C GLU A 137 -3.63 -4.89 -7.44
N ASP A 138 -4.36 -5.20 -8.51
CA ASP A 138 -4.34 -4.45 -9.76
C ASP A 138 -5.28 -3.23 -9.71
N GLY A 139 -6.12 -3.14 -8.68
CA GLY A 139 -7.04 -2.03 -8.50
C GLY A 139 -6.34 -0.72 -8.15
N ASP A 140 -6.90 0.39 -8.67
CA ASP A 140 -6.43 1.73 -8.38
C ASP A 140 -6.57 2.04 -6.89
N VAL A 141 -5.57 2.72 -6.34
CA VAL A 141 -5.62 3.26 -4.98
C VAL A 141 -5.63 4.78 -5.08
N THR A 142 -6.74 5.39 -4.70
CA THR A 142 -7.02 6.81 -4.97
C THR A 142 -7.33 7.58 -3.67
N ASN A 143 -7.26 8.92 -3.74
CA ASN A 143 -7.67 9.78 -2.62
C ASN A 143 -9.10 10.31 -2.74
N TRP A 144 -9.84 9.91 -3.76
CA TRP A 144 -11.24 10.35 -3.99
C TRP A 144 -12.26 9.24 -3.80
N GLU A 145 -11.89 7.99 -3.83
CA GLU A 145 -12.77 6.89 -3.49
C GLU A 145 -12.91 6.79 -1.98
N ALA A 146 -14.15 6.74 -1.50
CA ALA A 146 -14.42 6.52 -0.09
C ALA A 146 -13.89 5.14 0.32
N GLU A 147 -13.25 5.06 1.50
CA GLU A 147 -12.95 3.78 2.12
C GLU A 147 -14.28 3.04 2.30
N GLU A 148 -14.52 1.98 1.52
CA GLU A 148 -15.58 1.03 1.82
C GLU A 148 -15.24 0.37 3.16
N GLY A 149 -15.97 0.81 4.21
CA GLY A 149 -15.82 0.37 5.58
C GLY A 149 -16.44 -1.00 5.85
#